data_cc48eb5ad6319cbe35be1175eb0eb48c
#
_entry.id   cc48eb5ad6319cbe35be1175eb0eb48c
#
_cell.length_a   1.000
_cell.length_b   1.000
_cell.length_c   1.000
_cell.angle_alpha   90.00
_cell.angle_beta   90.00
_cell.angle_gamma   90.00
#
_symmetry.space_group_name_H-M   'P 1'
#
loop_
_entity.id
_entity.type
_entity.pdbx_description
1 polymer ?
#
loop_
_entity_poly.entity_id
_entity_poly.type
_entity_poly.pdbx_seq_one_letter_code
_entity_poly.pdbx_strand_id
1 'polypeptide(L)'
;MANAAKKKPHYVNNRDFSEAVMDYATAAQKARKENSQIPKVTDYIATCFIKIAEGLSHRPNFVRYTYREEMVMDGVENCLRAINNYNIETATRTGKPNAFSYFTQICYFAFIRRIAKEKKQQDIKFKFIEKMGIEDFVQMGMDSEGAEQTMNYVDTLRARINKVQDKDKACLLYTSDAADE
;
A
#
# COMPACT_ATOMS: atom_id res chain seq x y z
N MET A 1 -43.86 6.82 -3.59
CA MET A 1 -42.93 6.45 -4.65
C MET A 1 -41.51 6.57 -4.11
N ALA A 2 -40.84 5.47 -3.86
CA ALA A 2 -39.51 5.46 -3.26
C ALA A 2 -38.48 5.89 -4.31
N ASN A 3 -37.73 6.97 -4.01
CA ASN A 3 -36.61 7.45 -4.80
C ASN A 3 -35.49 6.39 -4.78
N ALA A 4 -35.38 5.60 -5.83
CA ALA A 4 -34.24 4.73 -6.02
C ALA A 4 -32.98 5.58 -6.16
N ALA A 5 -32.18 5.66 -5.11
CA ALA A 5 -30.88 6.33 -5.12
C ALA A 5 -30.06 5.75 -6.26
N LYS A 6 -29.75 6.57 -7.28
CA LYS A 6 -28.88 6.20 -8.41
C LYS A 6 -27.55 5.74 -7.84
N LYS A 7 -27.28 4.44 -7.89
CA LYS A 7 -25.97 3.88 -7.53
C LYS A 7 -24.91 4.60 -8.37
N LYS A 8 -23.97 5.29 -7.70
CA LYS A 8 -22.83 5.89 -8.38
C LYS A 8 -22.13 4.80 -9.22
N PRO A 9 -21.81 5.05 -10.49
CA PRO A 9 -21.14 4.06 -11.31
C PRO A 9 -19.80 3.67 -10.63
N HIS A 10 -19.52 2.38 -10.62
CA HIS A 10 -18.25 1.88 -10.08
C HIS A 10 -17.10 2.48 -10.90
N TYR A 11 -16.02 2.92 -10.26
CA TYR A 11 -14.88 3.59 -10.90
C TYR A 11 -14.14 2.70 -11.92
N VAL A 12 -14.30 1.37 -11.85
CA VAL A 12 -13.84 0.39 -12.84
C VAL A 12 -15.00 -0.55 -13.17
N ASN A 13 -15.28 -0.76 -14.48
CA ASN A 13 -16.21 -1.79 -14.90
C ASN A 13 -15.53 -3.16 -14.75
N ASN A 14 -16.00 -3.97 -13.81
CA ASN A 14 -15.39 -5.26 -13.48
C ASN A 14 -15.46 -6.26 -14.66
N ARG A 15 -16.52 -6.23 -15.45
CA ARG A 15 -16.69 -7.12 -16.58
C ARG A 15 -15.68 -6.81 -17.69
N ASP A 16 -15.66 -5.57 -18.16
CA ASP A 16 -14.78 -5.14 -19.24
C ASP A 16 -13.30 -5.27 -18.83
N PHE A 17 -13.00 -4.96 -17.57
CA PHE A 17 -11.67 -5.13 -17.04
C PHE A 17 -11.24 -6.61 -16.97
N SER A 18 -12.12 -7.51 -16.55
CA SER A 18 -11.82 -8.95 -16.52
C SER A 18 -11.64 -9.52 -17.91
N GLU A 19 -12.44 -9.09 -18.89
CA GLU A 19 -12.29 -9.47 -20.30
C GLU A 19 -10.94 -9.01 -20.85
N ALA A 20 -10.57 -7.73 -20.66
CA ALA A 20 -9.29 -7.20 -21.12
C ALA A 20 -8.06 -7.91 -20.49
N VAL A 21 -8.15 -8.26 -19.20
CA VAL A 21 -7.09 -9.02 -18.52
C VAL A 21 -6.98 -10.45 -19.06
N MET A 22 -8.11 -11.12 -19.35
CA MET A 22 -8.12 -12.46 -19.94
C MET A 22 -7.52 -12.45 -21.33
N ASP A 23 -7.88 -11.48 -22.17
CA ASP A 23 -7.33 -11.32 -23.53
C ASP A 23 -5.81 -11.12 -23.47
N TYR A 24 -5.35 -10.22 -22.59
CA TYR A 24 -3.92 -10.02 -22.38
C TYR A 24 -3.20 -11.29 -21.91
N ALA A 25 -3.76 -11.98 -20.90
CA ALA A 25 -3.15 -13.19 -20.36
C ALA A 25 -3.06 -14.31 -21.41
N THR A 26 -4.09 -14.47 -22.24
CA THR A 26 -4.12 -15.41 -23.36
C THR A 26 -3.04 -15.09 -24.39
N ALA A 27 -2.93 -13.83 -24.79
CA ALA A 27 -1.90 -13.37 -25.71
C ALA A 27 -0.50 -13.55 -25.14
N ALA A 28 -0.30 -13.24 -23.86
CA ALA A 28 0.99 -13.45 -23.17
C ALA A 28 1.38 -14.93 -23.08
N GLN A 29 0.43 -15.82 -22.79
CA GLN A 29 0.67 -17.27 -22.77
C GLN A 29 1.04 -17.80 -24.16
N LYS A 30 0.35 -17.34 -25.22
CA LYS A 30 0.66 -17.69 -26.60
C LYS A 30 2.07 -17.24 -26.98
N ALA A 31 2.41 -15.99 -26.68
CA ALA A 31 3.74 -15.43 -26.94
C ALA A 31 4.86 -16.24 -26.25
N ARG A 32 4.63 -16.69 -25.01
CA ARG A 32 5.58 -17.54 -24.29
C ARG A 32 5.78 -18.92 -24.92
N LYS A 33 4.67 -19.54 -25.41
CA LYS A 33 4.75 -20.84 -26.10
C LYS A 33 5.49 -20.75 -27.45
N GLU A 34 5.35 -19.62 -28.12
CA GLU A 34 5.97 -19.34 -29.44
C GLU A 34 7.38 -18.72 -29.30
N ASN A 35 7.89 -18.54 -28.09
CA ASN A 35 9.15 -17.80 -27.81
C ASN A 35 9.18 -16.39 -28.46
N SER A 36 8.02 -15.77 -28.60
CA SER A 36 7.86 -14.43 -29.15
C SER A 36 7.82 -13.37 -28.06
N GLN A 37 7.91 -12.09 -28.43
CA GLN A 37 7.88 -11.00 -27.47
C GLN A 37 6.51 -10.91 -26.81
N ILE A 38 6.50 -10.85 -25.44
CA ILE A 38 5.27 -10.67 -24.67
C ILE A 38 4.67 -9.31 -25.01
N PRO A 39 3.35 -9.23 -25.27
CA PRO A 39 2.70 -7.97 -25.57
C PRO A 39 2.79 -6.97 -24.42
N LYS A 40 2.82 -5.69 -24.73
CA LYS A 40 2.75 -4.63 -23.70
C LYS A 40 1.36 -4.58 -23.09
N VAL A 41 1.31 -4.26 -21.80
CA VAL A 41 0.04 -4.01 -21.09
C VAL A 41 -0.65 -2.82 -21.75
N THR A 42 -1.96 -2.94 -22.03
CA THR A 42 -2.73 -1.86 -22.65
C THR A 42 -2.94 -0.70 -21.68
N ASP A 43 -3.09 0.52 -22.21
CA ASP A 43 -3.35 1.73 -21.42
C ASP A 43 -4.65 1.61 -20.60
N TYR A 44 -5.64 0.90 -21.11
CA TYR A 44 -6.88 0.62 -20.38
C TYR A 44 -6.62 -0.19 -19.10
N ILE A 45 -5.88 -1.28 -19.21
CA ILE A 45 -5.52 -2.12 -18.05
C ILE A 45 -4.68 -1.33 -17.04
N ALA A 46 -3.69 -0.58 -17.51
CA ALA A 46 -2.84 0.26 -16.66
C ALA A 46 -3.67 1.33 -15.91
N THR A 47 -4.60 1.98 -16.62
CA THR A 47 -5.54 2.94 -16.01
C THR A 47 -6.44 2.27 -14.95
N CYS A 48 -6.90 1.05 -15.21
CA CYS A 48 -7.68 0.30 -14.22
C CYS A 48 -6.86 -0.02 -12.96
N PHE A 49 -5.58 -0.38 -13.08
CA PHE A 49 -4.71 -0.60 -11.92
C PHE A 49 -4.55 0.66 -11.08
N ILE A 50 -4.31 1.82 -11.71
CA ILE A 50 -4.23 3.10 -11.02
C ILE A 50 -5.53 3.38 -10.27
N LYS A 51 -6.69 3.27 -10.92
CA LYS A 51 -7.98 3.48 -10.29
C LYS A 51 -8.26 2.53 -9.12
N ILE A 52 -7.85 1.26 -9.22
CA ILE A 52 -7.99 0.28 -8.14
C ILE A 52 -7.12 0.68 -6.95
N ALA A 53 -5.85 1.01 -7.18
CA ALA A 53 -4.93 1.41 -6.13
C ALA A 53 -5.37 2.73 -5.46
N GLU A 54 -5.73 3.75 -6.24
CA GLU A 54 -6.28 5.00 -5.72
C GLU A 54 -7.56 4.78 -4.91
N GLY A 55 -8.52 4.01 -5.44
CA GLY A 55 -9.76 3.71 -4.75
C GLY A 55 -9.52 2.99 -3.41
N LEU A 56 -8.53 2.09 -3.35
CA LEU A 56 -8.11 1.42 -2.14
C LEU A 56 -7.43 2.37 -1.15
N SER A 57 -6.59 3.29 -1.63
CA SER A 57 -5.84 4.24 -0.80
C SER A 57 -6.73 5.22 -0.02
N HIS A 58 -7.96 5.44 -0.49
CA HIS A 58 -8.93 6.31 0.19
C HIS A 58 -9.72 5.61 1.30
N ARG A 59 -9.50 4.30 1.51
CA ARG A 59 -10.15 3.61 2.63
C ARG A 59 -9.61 4.10 3.98
N PRO A 60 -10.41 4.05 5.06
CA PRO A 60 -10.01 4.53 6.39
C PRO A 60 -8.67 3.98 6.88
N ASN A 61 -8.35 2.74 6.52
CA ASN A 61 -7.12 2.06 6.90
C ASN A 61 -5.86 2.64 6.25
N PHE A 62 -6.01 3.37 5.12
CA PHE A 62 -4.87 3.83 4.32
C PHE A 62 -4.82 5.35 4.13
N VAL A 63 -5.95 6.05 4.27
CA VAL A 63 -6.07 7.49 3.94
C VAL A 63 -5.18 8.41 4.77
N ARG A 64 -4.75 7.99 5.96
CA ARG A 64 -4.01 8.83 6.93
C ARG A 64 -2.49 8.75 6.79
N TYR A 65 -1.96 7.92 5.89
CA TYR A 65 -0.52 7.82 5.70
C TYR A 65 0.00 8.94 4.80
N THR A 66 1.11 9.57 5.20
CA THR A 66 1.76 10.65 4.44
C THR A 66 2.36 10.16 3.12
N TYR A 67 2.76 8.90 3.07
CA TYR A 67 3.31 8.19 1.90
C TYR A 67 2.24 7.42 1.10
N ARG A 68 1.00 7.96 1.06
CA ARG A 68 -0.11 7.31 0.34
C ARG A 68 0.14 7.20 -1.17
N GLU A 69 0.78 8.20 -1.77
CA GLU A 69 1.10 8.20 -3.20
C GLU A 69 2.08 7.08 -3.55
N GLU A 70 3.11 6.89 -2.73
CA GLU A 70 4.06 5.80 -2.88
C GLU A 70 3.39 4.43 -2.70
N MET A 71 2.41 4.31 -1.79
CA MET A 71 1.61 3.10 -1.65
C MET A 71 0.85 2.80 -2.94
N VAL A 72 0.23 3.80 -3.58
CA VAL A 72 -0.49 3.66 -4.85
C VAL A 72 0.47 3.18 -5.94
N MET A 73 1.64 3.81 -6.06
CA MET A 73 2.64 3.43 -7.07
C MET A 73 3.18 2.02 -6.85
N ASP A 74 3.47 1.63 -5.61
CA ASP A 74 3.85 0.25 -5.27
C ASP A 74 2.74 -0.75 -5.62
N GLY A 75 1.47 -0.39 -5.42
CA GLY A 75 0.31 -1.19 -5.80
C GLY A 75 0.26 -1.43 -7.31
N VAL A 76 0.39 -0.36 -8.09
CA VAL A 76 0.40 -0.42 -9.56
C VAL A 76 1.57 -1.25 -10.09
N GLU A 77 2.78 -1.03 -9.56
CA GLU A 77 3.97 -1.79 -9.95
C GLU A 77 3.78 -3.31 -9.69
N ASN A 78 3.25 -3.66 -8.51
CA ASN A 78 2.98 -5.07 -8.20
C ASN A 78 1.88 -5.67 -9.10
N CYS A 79 0.85 -4.89 -9.50
CA CYS A 79 -0.16 -5.34 -10.46
C CYS A 79 0.46 -5.60 -11.84
N LEU A 80 1.34 -4.71 -12.33
CA LEU A 80 2.04 -4.88 -13.60
C LEU A 80 2.97 -6.11 -13.61
N ARG A 81 3.59 -6.43 -12.48
CA ARG A 81 4.39 -7.67 -12.33
C ARG A 81 3.50 -8.91 -12.29
N ALA A 82 2.38 -8.84 -11.60
CA ALA A 82 1.49 -9.97 -11.35
C ALA A 82 0.62 -10.35 -12.55
N ILE A 83 0.33 -9.40 -13.47
CA ILE A 83 -0.53 -9.69 -14.62
C ILE A 83 0.04 -10.78 -15.51
N ASN A 84 1.36 -10.89 -15.59
CA ASN A 84 2.05 -11.95 -16.34
C ASN A 84 1.82 -13.35 -15.77
N ASN A 85 1.43 -13.46 -14.51
CA ASN A 85 1.17 -14.71 -13.80
C ASN A 85 -0.32 -14.92 -13.52
N TYR A 86 -1.19 -14.08 -14.12
CA TYR A 86 -2.62 -14.22 -13.94
C TYR A 86 -3.10 -15.55 -14.56
N ASN A 87 -3.68 -16.42 -13.72
CA ASN A 87 -4.21 -17.70 -14.15
C ASN A 87 -5.70 -17.56 -14.50
N ILE A 88 -6.02 -17.81 -15.76
CA ILE A 88 -7.39 -17.73 -16.31
C ILE A 88 -8.26 -18.88 -15.77
N GLU A 89 -7.63 -20.04 -15.45
CA GLU A 89 -8.33 -21.25 -15.04
C GLU A 89 -8.72 -21.25 -13.55
N THR A 90 -8.14 -20.33 -12.76
CA THR A 90 -8.43 -20.25 -11.33
C THR A 90 -9.84 -19.71 -11.12
N ALA A 91 -10.79 -20.62 -11.03
CA ALA A 91 -12.16 -20.29 -10.68
C ALA A 91 -12.22 -19.68 -9.28
N THR A 92 -12.77 -18.48 -9.17
CA THR A 92 -13.15 -17.92 -7.88
C THR A 92 -14.34 -18.71 -7.30
N ARG A 93 -14.68 -18.46 -6.02
CA ARG A 93 -15.87 -19.07 -5.37
C ARG A 93 -17.16 -18.99 -6.21
N THR A 94 -17.24 -18.05 -7.15
CA THR A 94 -18.40 -17.83 -8.05
C THR A 94 -18.29 -18.55 -9.39
N GLY A 95 -17.24 -19.36 -9.62
CA GLY A 95 -17.00 -20.06 -10.89
C GLY A 95 -16.59 -19.14 -12.05
N LYS A 96 -16.42 -17.84 -11.81
CA LYS A 96 -15.98 -16.87 -12.81
C LYS A 96 -14.70 -16.17 -12.34
N PRO A 97 -13.69 -16.00 -13.21
CA PRO A 97 -12.48 -15.25 -12.86
C PRO A 97 -12.86 -13.79 -12.56
N ASN A 98 -12.36 -13.27 -11.43
CA ASN A 98 -12.62 -11.90 -11.01
C ASN A 98 -11.28 -11.14 -10.91
N ALA A 99 -10.87 -10.55 -12.01
CA ALA A 99 -9.63 -9.78 -12.10
C ALA A 99 -9.62 -8.60 -11.09
N PHE A 100 -10.75 -7.93 -10.91
CA PHE A 100 -10.84 -6.79 -9.99
C PHE A 100 -10.50 -7.20 -8.54
N SER A 101 -11.07 -8.31 -8.06
CA SER A 101 -10.78 -8.81 -6.70
C SER A 101 -9.33 -9.22 -6.56
N TYR A 102 -8.79 -9.94 -7.55
CA TYR A 102 -7.39 -10.38 -7.58
C TYR A 102 -6.41 -9.20 -7.48
N PHE A 103 -6.56 -8.20 -8.34
CA PHE A 103 -5.66 -7.04 -8.35
C PHE A 103 -5.87 -6.10 -7.15
N THR A 104 -7.10 -6.01 -6.62
CA THR A 104 -7.34 -5.30 -5.35
C THR A 104 -6.57 -5.95 -4.20
N GLN A 105 -6.51 -7.27 -4.14
CA GLN A 105 -5.75 -7.99 -3.12
C GLN A 105 -4.24 -7.77 -3.27
N ILE A 106 -3.73 -7.73 -4.51
CA ILE A 106 -2.32 -7.40 -4.78
C ILE A 106 -1.97 -5.99 -4.29
N CYS A 107 -2.80 -4.99 -4.61
CA CYS A 107 -2.62 -3.63 -4.10
C CYS A 107 -2.66 -3.59 -2.57
N TYR A 108 -3.58 -4.30 -1.94
CA TYR A 108 -3.68 -4.38 -0.49
C TYR A 108 -2.39 -4.90 0.16
N PHE A 109 -1.85 -6.00 -0.32
CA PHE A 109 -0.59 -6.54 0.19
C PHE A 109 0.62 -5.65 -0.13
N ALA A 110 0.62 -4.93 -1.25
CA ALA A 110 1.64 -3.94 -1.56
C ALA A 110 1.63 -2.80 -0.52
N PHE A 111 0.44 -2.31 -0.16
CA PHE A 111 0.26 -1.27 0.85
C PHE A 111 0.75 -1.72 2.23
N ILE A 112 0.38 -2.92 2.66
CA ILE A 112 0.85 -3.48 3.93
C ILE A 112 2.38 -3.60 3.97
N ARG A 113 3.00 -4.05 2.85
CA ARG A 113 4.47 -4.12 2.76
C ARG A 113 5.13 -2.74 2.83
N ARG A 114 4.56 -1.72 2.19
CA ARG A 114 5.06 -0.34 2.28
C ARG A 114 4.97 0.17 3.72
N ILE A 115 3.83 0.00 4.38
CA ILE A 115 3.65 0.39 5.77
C ILE A 115 4.70 -0.28 6.68
N ALA A 116 4.91 -1.58 6.53
CA ALA A 116 5.93 -2.30 7.29
C ALA A 116 7.35 -1.77 7.03
N LYS A 117 7.67 -1.45 5.77
CA LYS A 117 8.97 -0.86 5.39
C LYS A 117 9.17 0.52 6.03
N GLU A 118 8.17 1.40 5.97
CA GLU A 118 8.24 2.74 6.55
C GLU A 118 8.36 2.68 8.09
N LYS A 119 7.61 1.79 8.74
CA LYS A 119 7.76 1.54 10.19
C LYS A 119 9.18 1.10 10.54
N LYS A 120 9.73 0.13 9.81
CA LYS A 120 11.11 -0.32 10.04
C LYS A 120 12.13 0.81 9.86
N GLN A 121 11.93 1.69 8.89
CA GLN A 121 12.79 2.87 8.69
C GLN A 121 12.67 3.87 9.86
N GLN A 122 11.48 4.07 10.37
CA GLN A 122 11.27 4.92 11.56
C GLN A 122 11.95 4.33 12.79
N ASP A 123 11.84 3.03 13.02
CA ASP A 123 12.53 2.34 14.13
C ASP A 123 14.07 2.42 14.04
N ILE A 124 14.60 2.32 12.81
CA ILE A 124 16.04 2.48 12.57
C ILE A 124 16.49 3.91 12.90
N LYS A 125 15.74 4.91 12.42
CA LYS A 125 16.03 6.33 12.71
C LYS A 125 15.97 6.61 14.21
N PHE A 126 14.98 6.06 14.91
CA PHE A 126 14.84 6.20 16.35
C PHE A 126 16.03 5.61 17.10
N LYS A 127 16.39 4.34 16.81
CA LYS A 127 17.55 3.69 17.42
C LYS A 127 18.87 4.40 17.12
N PHE A 128 18.97 5.03 15.96
CA PHE A 128 20.14 5.83 15.60
C PHE A 128 20.23 7.09 16.49
N ILE A 129 19.13 7.80 16.69
CA ILE A 129 19.05 8.99 17.56
C ILE A 129 19.39 8.62 19.01
N GLU A 130 18.86 7.49 19.52
CA GLU A 130 19.18 6.99 20.86
C GLU A 130 20.69 6.68 21.04
N LYS A 131 21.29 6.05 20.02
CA LYS A 131 22.71 5.64 20.08
C LYS A 131 23.71 6.77 19.87
N MET A 132 23.30 7.86 19.24
CA MET A 132 24.22 8.99 18.96
C MET A 132 24.61 9.78 20.20
N GLY A 133 24.01 9.50 21.38
CA GLY A 133 24.34 10.23 22.59
C GLY A 133 24.19 11.75 22.42
N ILE A 134 23.13 12.18 21.70
CA ILE A 134 22.88 13.62 21.44
C ILE A 134 22.88 14.38 22.78
N GLU A 135 22.48 13.74 23.85
CA GLU A 135 22.50 14.28 25.21
C GLU A 135 23.92 14.63 25.66
N ASP A 136 24.86 13.71 25.45
CA ASP A 136 26.27 13.91 25.80
C ASP A 136 26.92 15.01 24.93
N PHE A 137 26.56 15.04 23.64
CA PHE A 137 27.06 16.05 22.70
C PHE A 137 26.54 17.47 23.04
N VAL A 138 25.26 17.57 23.42
CA VAL A 138 24.63 18.84 23.85
C VAL A 138 25.26 19.34 25.14
N GLN A 139 25.55 18.46 26.10
CA GLN A 139 26.19 18.84 27.35
C GLN A 139 27.67 19.28 27.18
N MET A 140 28.37 18.76 26.18
CA MET A 140 29.77 19.07 25.94
C MET A 140 30.01 20.35 25.13
N GLY A 141 29.06 20.80 24.35
CA GLY A 141 29.30 21.83 23.34
C GLY A 141 28.45 23.11 23.40
N MET A 142 27.48 23.17 24.32
CA MET A 142 26.54 24.31 24.40
C MET A 142 26.58 24.98 25.78
N ASP A 143 26.21 26.27 25.82
CA ASP A 143 25.87 26.95 27.05
C ASP A 143 24.62 26.34 27.69
N SER A 144 24.41 26.59 28.97
CA SER A 144 23.32 25.95 29.75
C SER A 144 21.93 26.21 29.17
N GLU A 145 21.70 27.37 28.56
CA GLU A 145 20.41 27.76 27.99
C GLU A 145 20.15 27.07 26.63
N GLY A 146 21.16 26.97 25.78
CA GLY A 146 21.08 26.27 24.50
C GLY A 146 20.97 24.75 24.69
N ALA A 147 21.64 24.19 25.70
CA ALA A 147 21.54 22.78 26.07
C ALA A 147 20.11 22.41 26.51
N GLU A 148 19.49 23.23 27.39
CA GLU A 148 18.14 23.01 27.87
C GLU A 148 17.10 23.06 26.75
N GLN A 149 17.19 24.02 25.83
CA GLN A 149 16.30 24.14 24.68
C GLN A 149 16.42 22.91 23.76
N THR A 150 17.63 22.44 23.50
CA THR A 150 17.88 21.28 22.64
C THR A 150 17.39 19.99 23.28
N MET A 151 17.58 19.81 24.59
CA MET A 151 17.04 18.66 25.33
C MET A 151 15.52 18.64 25.29
N ASN A 152 14.85 19.77 25.53
CA ASN A 152 13.39 19.87 25.44
C ASN A 152 12.88 19.52 24.01
N TYR A 153 13.63 19.86 22.98
CA TYR A 153 13.30 19.49 21.62
C TYR A 153 13.45 17.98 21.38
N VAL A 154 14.53 17.38 21.86
CA VAL A 154 14.76 15.91 21.76
C VAL A 154 13.67 15.15 22.51
N ASP A 155 13.29 15.57 23.70
CA ASP A 155 12.22 14.95 24.48
C ASP A 155 10.85 15.10 23.80
N THR A 156 10.59 16.24 23.16
CA THR A 156 9.39 16.44 22.36
C THR A 156 9.34 15.49 21.16
N LEU A 157 10.47 15.28 20.48
CA LEU A 157 10.59 14.32 19.38
C LEU A 157 10.36 12.88 19.87
N ARG A 158 10.98 12.49 21.00
CA ARG A 158 10.76 11.17 21.61
C ARG A 158 9.30 10.93 21.96
N ALA A 159 8.65 11.89 22.59
CA ALA A 159 7.22 11.79 22.91
C ALA A 159 6.34 11.63 21.68
N ARG A 160 6.65 12.34 20.58
CA ARG A 160 5.93 12.19 19.30
C ARG A 160 6.14 10.82 18.68
N ILE A 161 7.36 10.30 18.68
CA ILE A 161 7.71 8.99 18.14
C ILE A 161 6.98 7.89 18.93
N ASN A 162 7.04 7.93 20.27
CA ASN A 162 6.34 6.99 21.12
C ASN A 162 4.83 7.00 20.88
N LYS A 163 4.23 8.19 20.77
CA LYS A 163 2.80 8.34 20.46
C LYS A 163 2.41 7.74 19.09
N VAL A 164 3.29 7.81 18.10
CA VAL A 164 3.06 7.18 16.78
C VAL A 164 3.17 5.66 16.91
N GLN A 165 4.19 5.15 17.61
CA GLN A 165 4.37 3.72 17.82
C GLN A 165 3.20 3.09 18.58
N ASP A 166 2.67 3.76 19.61
CA ASP A 166 1.53 3.27 20.38
C ASP A 166 0.25 3.25 19.55
N LYS A 167 0.01 4.27 18.72
CA LYS A 167 -1.12 4.27 17.78
C LYS A 167 -1.01 3.16 16.75
N ASP A 168 0.19 2.88 16.28
CA ASP A 168 0.45 1.83 15.31
C ASP A 168 0.26 0.43 15.90
N LYS A 169 0.67 0.22 17.16
CA LYS A 169 0.41 -1.02 17.91
C LYS A 169 -1.10 -1.24 18.10
N ALA A 170 -1.83 -0.20 18.50
CA ALA A 170 -3.28 -0.27 18.66
C ALA A 170 -4.00 -0.60 17.33
N CYS A 171 -3.53 -0.05 16.20
CA CYS A 171 -4.09 -0.34 14.88
C CYS A 171 -3.82 -1.79 14.43
N LEU A 172 -2.66 -2.37 14.77
CA LEU A 172 -2.33 -3.77 14.45
C LEU A 172 -3.15 -4.77 15.27
N LEU A 173 -3.44 -4.48 16.54
CA LEU A 173 -4.32 -5.30 17.37
C LEU A 173 -5.73 -5.35 16.79
N TYR A 174 -6.28 -4.22 16.34
CA TYR A 174 -7.62 -4.16 15.75
C TYR A 174 -7.72 -4.92 14.40
N THR A 175 -6.64 -5.05 13.63
CA THR A 175 -6.64 -5.80 12.36
C THR A 175 -6.42 -7.30 12.55
N SER A 176 -5.83 -7.72 13.66
CA SER A 176 -5.64 -9.13 14.03
C SER A 176 -6.95 -9.77 14.47
N ASP A 177 -7.74 -9.08 15.29
CA ASP A 177 -9.03 -9.59 15.77
C ASP A 177 -10.11 -9.70 14.67
N ALA A 178 -9.98 -8.94 13.59
CA ALA A 178 -10.89 -9.00 12.44
C ALA A 178 -10.54 -10.11 11.43
N ALA A 179 -9.45 -10.84 11.62
CA ALA A 179 -9.03 -11.94 10.75
C ALA A 179 -9.44 -13.32 11.30
N ASP A 180 -9.90 -13.39 12.56
CA ASP A 180 -10.30 -14.64 13.24
C ASP A 180 -11.82 -14.83 13.32
N GLU A 181 -12.64 -13.96 12.70
CA GLU A 181 -14.09 -14.15 12.46
C GLU A 181 -14.37 -14.43 10.95
#